data_2e3db48eb8fbd4f784aa13c4bdfa6de8
#
_entry.id   2e3db48eb8fbd4f784aa13c4bdfa6de8
#
_cell.length_a   1.000
_cell.length_b   1.000
_cell.length_c   1.000
_cell.angle_alpha   90.00
_cell.angle_beta   90.00
_cell.angle_gamma   90.00
#
_symmetry.space_group_name_H-M   'P 1'
#
loop_
_entity.id
_entity.type
_entity.pdbx_description
1 polymer ?
#
loop_
_entity_poly.entity_id
_entity_poly.type
_entity_poly.pdbx_seq_one_letter_code
_entity_poly.pdbx_strand_id
1 'polypeptide(L)'
;MERQLTERLRVVRLVEVYGRLLTSRQLRLLRMYYLDDLSLGEAADQVDVTRQAVFDSLKRSVDELNRLEGTLHLLAMIEDDSRQKEVLAESLDALEQTIAGLDGQVDQNTLIKMADEIAALRRACR
;
A
#
# COMPACT_ATOMS: atom_id res chain seq x y z
N MET A 1 12.93 3.22 -16.82
CA MET A 1 12.27 4.23 -16.00
C MET A 1 11.13 3.67 -15.16
N GLU A 2 10.16 3.02 -15.77
CA GLU A 2 9.04 2.38 -15.04
C GLU A 2 9.50 1.31 -14.05
N ARG A 3 10.50 0.51 -14.42
CA ARG A 3 11.06 -0.54 -13.57
C ARG A 3 11.66 0.02 -12.26
N GLN A 4 12.43 1.10 -12.38
CA GLN A 4 13.07 1.75 -11.23
C GLN A 4 12.03 2.37 -10.30
N LEU A 5 11.01 3.01 -10.86
CA LEU A 5 9.93 3.59 -10.09
C LEU A 5 9.14 2.51 -9.35
N THR A 6 8.84 1.40 -10.01
CA THR A 6 8.14 0.25 -9.42
C THR A 6 8.94 -0.35 -8.27
N GLU A 7 10.25 -0.52 -8.43
CA GLU A 7 11.11 -1.02 -7.36
C GLU A 7 11.19 -0.07 -6.17
N ARG A 8 11.30 1.23 -6.42
CA ARG A 8 11.31 2.23 -5.35
C ARG A 8 9.99 2.23 -4.57
N LEU A 9 8.87 2.18 -5.25
CA LEU A 9 7.55 2.09 -4.61
C LEU A 9 7.40 0.81 -3.80
N ARG A 10 7.92 -0.31 -4.30
CA ARG A 10 7.91 -1.55 -3.56
C ARG A 10 8.70 -1.44 -2.25
N VAL A 11 9.89 -0.86 -2.30
CA VAL A 11 10.71 -0.66 -1.09
C VAL A 11 9.98 0.24 -0.09
N VAL A 12 9.34 1.32 -0.55
CA VAL A 12 8.55 2.20 0.33
C VAL A 12 7.45 1.41 1.05
N ARG A 13 6.73 0.56 0.33
CA ARG A 13 5.69 -0.28 0.91
C ARG A 13 6.24 -1.29 1.92
N LEU A 14 7.37 -1.90 1.61
CA LEU A 14 8.06 -2.81 2.53
C LEU A 14 8.49 -2.09 3.82
N VAL A 15 8.97 -0.86 3.71
CA VAL A 15 9.32 -0.03 4.86
C VAL A 15 8.09 0.27 5.72
N GLU A 16 6.96 0.57 5.11
CA GLU A 16 5.71 0.82 5.84
C GLU A 16 5.28 -0.41 6.65
N VAL A 17 5.42 -1.60 6.09
CA VAL A 17 5.01 -2.85 6.75
C VAL A 17 6.03 -3.34 7.76
N TYR A 18 7.32 -3.32 7.42
CA TYR A 18 8.38 -3.97 8.21
C TYR A 18 9.35 -3.00 8.87
N GLY A 19 9.20 -1.69 8.68
CA GLY A 19 10.18 -0.71 9.16
C GLY A 19 10.48 -0.81 10.65
N ARG A 20 9.51 -1.19 11.46
CA ARG A 20 9.67 -1.36 12.91
C ARG A 20 10.58 -2.52 13.29
N LEU A 21 10.81 -3.45 12.38
CA LEU A 21 11.70 -4.61 12.60
C LEU A 21 13.15 -4.29 12.25
N LEU A 22 13.41 -3.16 11.64
CA LEU A 22 14.74 -2.68 11.30
C LEU A 22 15.33 -1.85 12.43
N THR A 23 16.67 -1.71 12.44
CA THR A 23 17.32 -0.79 13.38
C THR A 23 16.96 0.66 13.04
N SER A 24 17.03 1.54 14.01
CA SER A 24 16.76 2.99 13.83
C SER A 24 17.62 3.57 12.72
N ARG A 25 18.89 3.18 12.63
CA ARG A 25 19.82 3.65 11.61
C ARG A 25 19.41 3.15 10.20
N GLN A 26 19.07 1.88 10.07
CA GLN A 26 18.61 1.31 8.81
C GLN A 26 17.35 2.03 8.32
N LEU A 27 16.38 2.20 9.20
CA LEU A 27 15.13 2.89 8.88
C LEU A 27 15.38 4.33 8.47
N ARG A 28 16.26 5.04 9.18
CA ARG A 28 16.61 6.42 8.88
C ARG A 28 17.21 6.57 7.48
N LEU A 29 18.17 5.72 7.12
CA LEU A 29 18.79 5.74 5.80
C LEU A 29 17.80 5.40 4.68
N LEU A 30 16.93 4.42 4.91
CA LEU A 30 15.87 4.07 3.95
C LEU A 30 14.93 5.24 3.72
N ARG A 31 14.51 5.93 4.77
CA ARG A 31 13.65 7.11 4.66
C ARG A 31 14.32 8.23 3.90
N MET A 32 15.57 8.53 4.22
CA MET A 32 16.32 9.58 3.53
C MET A 32 16.39 9.33 2.02
N TYR A 33 16.73 8.13 1.63
CA TYR A 33 16.94 7.79 0.22
C TYR A 33 15.63 7.57 -0.54
N TYR A 34 14.70 6.80 0.02
CA TYR A 34 13.47 6.40 -0.69
C TYR A 34 12.29 7.35 -0.50
N LEU A 35 12.18 8.03 0.63
CA LEU A 35 11.07 8.94 0.93
C LEU A 35 11.44 10.41 0.75
N ASP A 36 12.60 10.82 1.25
CA ASP A 36 13.04 12.22 1.21
C ASP A 36 13.84 12.54 -0.05
N ASP A 37 14.05 11.55 -0.89
CA ASP A 37 14.71 11.68 -2.19
C ASP A 37 16.13 12.26 -2.12
N LEU A 38 16.85 11.98 -1.03
CA LEU A 38 18.24 12.38 -0.87
C LEU A 38 19.15 11.49 -1.74
N SER A 39 20.22 12.08 -2.27
CA SER A 39 21.26 11.31 -2.93
C SER A 39 22.07 10.52 -1.90
N LEU A 40 22.84 9.54 -2.38
CA LEU A 40 23.75 8.79 -1.51
C LEU A 40 24.74 9.72 -0.81
N GLY A 41 25.28 10.72 -1.52
CA GLY A 41 26.19 11.69 -0.95
C GLY A 41 25.55 12.56 0.11
N GLU A 42 24.33 13.04 -0.12
CA GLU A 42 23.59 13.85 0.83
C GLU A 42 23.27 13.07 2.11
N ALA A 43 22.83 11.83 1.96
CA ALA A 43 22.56 10.95 3.10
C ALA A 43 23.85 10.64 3.87
N ALA A 44 24.96 10.39 3.17
CA ALA A 44 26.26 10.14 3.76
C ALA A 44 26.73 11.33 4.63
N ASP A 45 26.55 12.56 4.12
CA ASP A 45 26.90 13.77 4.84
C ASP A 45 26.06 13.91 6.13
N GLN A 46 24.79 13.59 6.08
CA GLN A 46 23.91 13.72 7.25
C GLN A 46 24.24 12.73 8.37
N VAL A 47 24.70 11.53 8.04
CA VAL A 47 25.02 10.49 9.03
C VAL A 47 26.52 10.34 9.27
N ASP A 48 27.34 11.18 8.66
CA ASP A 48 28.78 11.23 8.82
C ASP A 48 29.48 9.89 8.50
N VAL A 49 29.16 9.35 7.33
CA VAL A 49 29.78 8.12 6.80
C VAL A 49 30.09 8.32 5.32
N THR A 50 30.72 7.34 4.70
CA THR A 50 31.03 7.40 3.28
C THR A 50 29.79 7.05 2.43
N ARG A 51 29.79 7.51 1.17
CA ARG A 51 28.74 7.14 0.20
C ARG A 51 28.65 5.63 0.02
N GLN A 52 29.79 4.95 -0.02
CA GLN A 52 29.83 3.49 -0.16
C GLN A 52 29.20 2.81 1.06
N ALA A 53 29.45 3.33 2.26
CA ALA A 53 28.83 2.80 3.48
C ALA A 53 27.30 2.94 3.45
N VAL A 54 26.79 4.07 2.96
CA VAL A 54 25.34 4.28 2.79
C VAL A 54 24.79 3.27 1.78
N PHE A 55 25.43 3.13 0.62
CA PHE A 55 25.02 2.19 -0.41
C PHE A 55 24.95 0.76 0.12
N ASP A 56 25.99 0.31 0.80
CA ASP A 56 26.05 -1.03 1.39
C ASP A 56 24.97 -1.25 2.47
N SER A 57 24.75 -0.24 3.30
CA SER A 57 23.72 -0.29 4.34
C SER A 57 22.31 -0.35 3.74
N LEU A 58 22.04 0.45 2.70
CA LEU A 58 20.75 0.42 2.00
C LEU A 58 20.52 -0.94 1.35
N LYS A 59 21.52 -1.49 0.70
CA LYS A 59 21.42 -2.80 0.05
C LYS A 59 21.09 -3.88 1.06
N ARG A 60 21.79 -3.93 2.20
CA ARG A 60 21.53 -4.89 3.27
C ARG A 60 20.13 -4.73 3.86
N SER A 61 19.68 -3.48 4.02
CA SER A 61 18.34 -3.19 4.55
C SER A 61 17.24 -3.65 3.59
N VAL A 62 17.42 -3.40 2.29
CA VAL A 62 16.46 -3.87 1.28
C VAL A 62 16.44 -5.40 1.21
N ASP A 63 17.61 -6.04 1.28
CA ASP A 63 17.69 -7.50 1.32
C ASP A 63 16.96 -8.07 2.55
N GLU A 64 17.09 -7.42 3.70
CA GLU A 64 16.37 -7.82 4.93
C GLU A 64 14.85 -7.65 4.78
N LEU A 65 14.40 -6.54 4.19
CA LEU A 65 12.99 -6.32 3.90
C LEU A 65 12.43 -7.41 2.97
N ASN A 66 13.17 -7.76 1.93
CA ASN A 66 12.78 -8.84 1.02
C ASN A 66 12.77 -10.20 1.71
N ARG A 67 13.70 -10.45 2.62
CA ARG A 67 13.74 -11.68 3.41
C ARG A 67 12.50 -11.79 4.30
N LEU A 68 12.14 -10.69 4.98
CA LEU A 68 10.96 -10.65 5.84
C LEU A 68 9.69 -10.89 5.02
N GLU A 69 9.55 -10.25 3.88
CA GLU A 69 8.40 -10.44 3.02
C GLU A 69 8.34 -11.88 2.46
N GLY A 70 9.48 -12.44 2.08
CA GLY A 70 9.55 -13.82 1.61
C GLY A 70 9.11 -14.85 2.64
N THR A 71 9.25 -14.53 3.93
CA THR A 71 8.84 -15.40 5.03
C THR A 71 7.42 -15.14 5.50
N LEU A 72 7.04 -13.86 5.65
CA LEU A 72 5.80 -13.45 6.32
C LEU A 72 4.65 -13.13 5.34
N HIS A 73 4.96 -12.68 4.13
CA HIS A 73 3.97 -12.34 3.09
C HIS A 73 2.92 -11.30 3.52
N LEU A 74 3.25 -10.42 4.46
CA LEU A 74 2.30 -9.42 4.96
C LEU A 74 1.93 -8.38 3.91
N LEU A 75 2.91 -7.92 3.13
CA LEU A 75 2.63 -6.95 2.06
C LEU A 75 1.71 -7.56 0.99
N ALA A 76 2.00 -8.79 0.57
CA ALA A 76 1.15 -9.51 -0.40
C ALA A 76 -0.27 -9.67 0.11
N MET A 77 -0.45 -9.99 1.40
CA MET A 77 -1.77 -10.12 2.03
C MET A 77 -2.51 -8.79 2.07
N ILE A 78 -1.82 -7.69 2.41
CA ILE A 78 -2.41 -6.35 2.46
C ILE A 78 -2.85 -5.91 1.06
N GLU A 79 -2.03 -6.13 0.04
CA GLU A 79 -2.34 -5.78 -1.34
C GLU A 79 -3.51 -6.60 -1.89
N ASP A 80 -3.57 -7.89 -1.56
CA ASP A 80 -4.68 -8.76 -1.97
C ASP A 80 -5.99 -8.32 -1.30
N ASP A 81 -5.98 -8.02 -0.02
CA ASP A 81 -7.13 -7.50 0.72
C ASP A 81 -7.64 -6.19 0.12
N SER A 82 -6.73 -5.28 -0.21
CA SER A 82 -7.08 -4.00 -0.85
C SER A 82 -7.74 -4.20 -2.21
N ARG A 83 -7.24 -5.14 -3.02
CA ARG A 83 -7.85 -5.46 -4.32
C ARG A 83 -9.23 -6.06 -4.18
N GLN A 84 -9.43 -6.95 -3.21
CA GLN A 84 -10.75 -7.54 -2.94
C GLN A 84 -11.76 -6.47 -2.55
N LYS A 85 -11.37 -5.52 -1.70
CA LYS A 85 -12.22 -4.39 -1.31
C LYS A 85 -12.57 -3.49 -2.50
N GLU A 86 -11.61 -3.25 -3.38
CA GLU A 86 -11.81 -2.44 -4.59
C GLU A 86 -12.79 -3.10 -5.54
N VAL A 87 -12.64 -4.40 -5.80
CA VAL A 87 -13.57 -5.18 -6.64
C VAL A 87 -14.97 -5.16 -6.04
N LEU A 88 -15.09 -5.33 -4.73
CA LEU A 88 -16.38 -5.30 -4.04
C LEU A 88 -17.03 -3.92 -4.14
N ALA A 89 -16.25 -2.85 -3.98
CA ALA A 89 -16.75 -1.48 -4.12
C ALA A 89 -17.28 -1.21 -5.54
N GLU A 90 -16.57 -1.69 -6.56
CA GLU A 90 -17.01 -1.58 -7.95
C GLU A 90 -18.30 -2.35 -8.19
N SER A 91 -18.42 -3.54 -7.62
CA SER A 91 -19.64 -4.35 -7.71
C SER A 91 -20.84 -3.67 -7.05
N LEU A 92 -20.62 -3.03 -5.91
CA LEU A 92 -21.66 -2.27 -5.22
C LEU A 92 -22.09 -1.05 -6.02
N ASP A 93 -21.16 -0.34 -6.66
CA ASP A 93 -21.47 0.79 -7.54
C ASP A 93 -22.34 0.33 -8.73
N ALA A 94 -21.99 -0.80 -9.34
CA ALA A 94 -22.76 -1.37 -10.45
C ALA A 94 -24.19 -1.73 -10.00
N LEU A 95 -24.35 -2.30 -8.81
CA LEU A 95 -25.67 -2.62 -8.26
C LEU A 95 -26.48 -1.36 -8.01
N GLU A 96 -25.88 -0.31 -7.46
CA GLU A 96 -26.59 0.97 -7.24
C GLU A 96 -27.08 1.55 -8.54
N GLN A 97 -26.29 1.53 -9.60
CA GLN A 97 -26.67 2.00 -10.92
C GLN A 97 -27.82 1.18 -11.51
N THR A 98 -27.77 -0.14 -11.32
CA THR A 98 -28.82 -1.04 -11.79
C THR A 98 -30.15 -0.75 -11.06
N ILE A 99 -30.11 -0.54 -9.74
CA ILE A 99 -31.28 -0.21 -8.94
C ILE A 99 -31.85 1.15 -9.34
N ALA A 100 -31.00 2.14 -9.58
CA ALA A 100 -31.44 3.46 -10.04
C ALA A 100 -32.14 3.37 -11.41
N GLY A 101 -31.70 2.46 -12.29
CA GLY A 101 -32.34 2.20 -13.59
C GLY A 101 -33.68 1.51 -13.49
N LEU A 102 -34.04 0.94 -12.32
CA LEU A 102 -35.32 0.30 -12.10
C LEU A 102 -36.42 1.24 -11.60
N ASP A 103 -36.12 2.53 -11.50
CA ASP A 103 -37.06 3.53 -11.00
C ASP A 103 -38.36 3.49 -11.82
N GLY A 104 -39.49 3.36 -11.12
CA GLY A 104 -40.81 3.18 -11.72
C GLY A 104 -41.18 1.75 -12.07
N GLN A 105 -40.28 0.81 -12.01
CA GLN A 105 -40.53 -0.62 -12.28
C GLN A 105 -40.67 -1.44 -11.01
N VAL A 106 -40.22 -0.92 -9.90
CA VAL A 106 -40.20 -1.60 -8.60
C VAL A 106 -40.81 -0.68 -7.54
N ASP A 107 -41.46 -1.27 -6.55
CA ASP A 107 -42.01 -0.57 -5.41
C ASP A 107 -40.96 0.28 -4.69
N GLN A 108 -41.32 1.50 -4.30
CA GLN A 108 -40.48 2.44 -3.57
C GLN A 108 -39.88 1.85 -2.29
N ASN A 109 -40.64 1.08 -1.55
CA ASN A 109 -40.18 0.44 -0.32
C ASN A 109 -39.09 -0.61 -0.59
N THR A 110 -39.22 -1.34 -1.69
CA THR A 110 -38.21 -2.31 -2.13
C THR A 110 -36.91 -1.61 -2.53
N LEU A 111 -37.00 -0.48 -3.24
CA LEU A 111 -35.82 0.33 -3.63
C LEU A 111 -35.08 0.87 -2.40
N ILE A 112 -35.81 1.39 -1.41
CA ILE A 112 -35.23 1.89 -0.17
C ILE A 112 -34.52 0.77 0.57
N LYS A 113 -35.13 -0.40 0.66
CA LYS A 113 -34.55 -1.57 1.32
C LYS A 113 -33.25 -2.02 0.62
N MET A 114 -33.23 -2.09 -0.70
CA MET A 114 -32.04 -2.43 -1.48
C MET A 114 -30.92 -1.41 -1.26
N ALA A 115 -31.24 -0.12 -1.28
CA ALA A 115 -30.27 0.94 -1.02
C ALA A 115 -29.66 0.84 0.37
N ASP A 116 -30.47 0.53 1.38
CA ASP A 116 -30.01 0.33 2.76
C ASP A 116 -29.10 -0.88 2.89
N GLU A 117 -29.39 -1.97 2.21
CA GLU A 117 -28.54 -3.17 2.20
C GLU A 117 -27.18 -2.89 1.55
N ILE A 118 -27.15 -2.15 0.44
CA ILE A 118 -25.91 -1.74 -0.21
C ILE A 118 -25.08 -0.84 0.69
N ALA A 119 -25.71 0.13 1.35
CA ALA A 119 -25.04 1.02 2.30
C ALA A 119 -24.43 0.24 3.47
N ALA A 120 -25.11 -0.78 3.97
CA ALA A 120 -24.60 -1.65 5.02
C ALA A 120 -23.38 -2.44 4.56
N LEU A 121 -23.41 -2.98 3.34
CA LEU A 121 -22.26 -3.68 2.73
C LEU A 121 -21.05 -2.77 2.54
N ARG A 122 -21.25 -1.52 2.10
CA ARG A 122 -20.17 -0.55 1.98
C ARG A 122 -19.50 -0.28 3.32
N ARG A 123 -20.27 -0.11 4.38
CA ARG A 123 -19.71 0.12 5.71
C ARG A 123 -18.90 -1.08 6.20
N ALA A 124 -19.31 -2.29 5.90
CA ALA A 124 -18.60 -3.50 6.27
C ALA A 124 -17.28 -3.68 5.52
N CYS A 125 -17.12 -3.04 4.36
CA CYS A 125 -15.91 -3.13 3.53
C CYS A 125 -14.84 -2.07 3.84
N ARG A 126 -15.10 -1.16 4.75
CA ARG A 126 -14.13 -0.12 5.15
C ARG A 126 -13.10 -0.61 6.15
#